data_dc2051689a548ade4fb0b5e557b63bd6
#
_entry.id   dc2051689a548ade4fb0b5e557b63bd6
#
_cell.length_a   1.000
_cell.length_b   1.000
_cell.length_c   1.000
_cell.angle_alpha   90.00
_cell.angle_beta   90.00
_cell.angle_gamma   90.00
#
_symmetry.space_group_name_H-M   'P 1'
#
loop_
_entity.id
_entity.type
_entity.pdbx_description
1 polymer ?
#
loop_
_entity_poly.entity_id
_entity_poly.type
_entity_poly.pdbx_seq_one_letter_code
_entity_poly.pdbx_strand_id
1 'polypeptide(L)'
;KSLRNYGITAPIDVHLMVKPVDRIVPDFAAAGASIITFHPEASEHVDRTLQLIKENGCKAGLVFNPATPLSYLDYVMDKLDVILLMSVNPGFGGQSFIPQTLDKLREVRRRIDESGFDIRLEVDGGVKVNNIGEIAAAGADMFVAGSAIFDQPDYKKVIDEMRSELAKVSHE
;
A
#
# COMPACT_ATOMS: atom_id res chain seq x y z
N LYS A 1 -17.58 -5.72 -5.40
CA LYS A 1 -18.70 -6.66 -5.54
C LYS A 1 -18.63 -7.40 -6.88
N SER A 2 -18.53 -6.73 -8.01
CA SER A 2 -18.46 -7.38 -9.34
C SER A 2 -17.34 -8.43 -9.45
N LEU A 3 -16.15 -8.15 -8.95
CA LEU A 3 -15.03 -9.10 -8.94
C LEU A 3 -15.37 -10.37 -8.17
N ARG A 4 -15.96 -10.24 -6.98
CA ARG A 4 -16.39 -11.40 -6.17
C ARG A 4 -17.52 -12.19 -6.86
N ASN A 5 -18.47 -11.50 -7.46
CA ASN A 5 -19.55 -12.16 -8.22
C ASN A 5 -19.01 -12.90 -9.46
N TYR A 6 -17.90 -12.44 -10.06
CA TYR A 6 -17.22 -13.13 -11.15
C TYR A 6 -16.41 -14.36 -10.69
N GLY A 7 -16.24 -14.55 -9.39
CA GLY A 7 -15.53 -15.70 -8.82
C GLY A 7 -14.07 -15.44 -8.45
N ILE A 8 -13.62 -14.17 -8.42
CA ILE A 8 -12.25 -13.83 -7.98
C ILE A 8 -12.11 -14.13 -6.50
N THR A 9 -11.18 -14.99 -6.13
CA THR A 9 -10.87 -15.38 -4.74
C THR A 9 -9.60 -14.72 -4.18
N ALA A 10 -8.77 -14.15 -5.05
CA ALA A 10 -7.54 -13.45 -4.64
C ALA A 10 -7.85 -12.34 -3.63
N PRO A 11 -6.90 -12.00 -2.73
CA PRO A 11 -7.04 -10.83 -1.88
C PRO A 11 -7.29 -9.57 -2.70
N ILE A 12 -8.24 -8.75 -2.25
CA ILE A 12 -8.55 -7.45 -2.86
C ILE A 12 -8.12 -6.37 -1.89
N ASP A 13 -7.10 -5.63 -2.28
CA ASP A 13 -6.62 -4.47 -1.59
C ASP A 13 -7.36 -3.23 -2.09
N VAL A 14 -7.93 -2.47 -1.17
CA VAL A 14 -8.75 -1.28 -1.47
C VAL A 14 -8.10 -0.06 -0.84
N HIS A 15 -7.52 0.78 -1.67
CA HIS A 15 -7.03 2.10 -1.29
C HIS A 15 -8.15 3.13 -1.46
N LEU A 16 -8.66 3.65 -0.35
CA LEU A 16 -9.75 4.63 -0.33
C LEU A 16 -9.20 6.06 -0.42
N MET A 17 -9.62 6.78 -1.45
CA MET A 17 -9.27 8.19 -1.71
C MET A 17 -10.49 9.10 -1.53
N VAL A 18 -11.22 8.94 -0.43
CA VAL A 18 -12.49 9.63 -0.16
C VAL A 18 -12.52 10.19 1.26
N LYS A 19 -13.33 11.23 1.47
CA LYS A 19 -13.58 11.86 2.76
C LYS A 19 -15.09 12.17 2.89
N PRO A 20 -15.74 11.83 4.01
CA PRO A 20 -15.23 11.06 5.16
C PRO A 20 -15.14 9.56 4.84
N VAL A 21 -14.09 8.89 5.35
CA VAL A 21 -13.81 7.48 5.03
C VAL A 21 -14.70 6.49 5.80
N ASP A 22 -15.03 6.78 7.05
CA ASP A 22 -15.74 5.85 7.94
C ASP A 22 -17.08 5.34 7.38
N ARG A 23 -17.80 6.20 6.65
CA ARG A 23 -19.12 5.88 6.12
C ARG A 23 -19.13 4.74 5.10
N ILE A 24 -18.04 4.56 4.37
CA ILE A 24 -17.98 3.60 3.26
C ILE A 24 -17.21 2.33 3.62
N VAL A 25 -16.50 2.30 4.75
CA VAL A 25 -15.76 1.12 5.20
C VAL A 25 -16.64 -0.14 5.27
N PRO A 26 -17.82 -0.13 5.91
CA PRO A 26 -18.66 -1.31 5.96
C PRO A 26 -19.13 -1.81 4.59
N ASP A 27 -19.38 -0.89 3.65
CA ASP A 27 -19.84 -1.23 2.30
C ASP A 27 -18.73 -1.93 1.49
N PHE A 28 -17.48 -1.46 1.60
CA PHE A 28 -16.35 -2.10 0.95
C PHE A 28 -16.01 -3.46 1.56
N ALA A 29 -16.09 -3.59 2.88
CA ALA A 29 -15.92 -4.86 3.57
C ALA A 29 -16.99 -5.87 3.14
N ALA A 30 -18.26 -5.49 3.14
CA ALA A 30 -19.39 -6.31 2.68
C ALA A 30 -19.29 -6.67 1.19
N ALA A 31 -18.67 -5.82 0.38
CA ALA A 31 -18.41 -6.08 -1.04
C ALA A 31 -17.26 -7.07 -1.28
N GLY A 32 -16.51 -7.45 -0.23
CA GLY A 32 -15.46 -8.47 -0.30
C GLY A 32 -14.02 -7.94 -0.31
N ALA A 33 -13.79 -6.71 0.19
CA ALA A 33 -12.43 -6.21 0.42
C ALA A 33 -11.70 -7.10 1.42
N SER A 34 -10.41 -7.33 1.19
CA SER A 34 -9.52 -8.08 2.10
C SER A 34 -8.69 -7.13 2.96
N ILE A 35 -8.23 -6.05 2.35
CA ILE A 35 -7.43 -4.98 2.96
C ILE A 35 -8.11 -3.67 2.63
N ILE A 36 -8.21 -2.77 3.59
CA ILE A 36 -8.68 -1.40 3.38
C ILE A 36 -7.63 -0.44 3.94
N THR A 37 -7.14 0.44 3.07
CA THR A 37 -6.20 1.50 3.44
C THR A 37 -6.84 2.86 3.17
N PHE A 38 -6.50 3.84 4.00
CA PHE A 38 -7.00 5.20 3.87
C PHE A 38 -5.94 6.22 4.26
N HIS A 39 -6.09 7.44 3.75
CA HIS A 39 -5.23 8.56 4.12
C HIS A 39 -5.61 9.07 5.52
N PRO A 40 -4.64 9.29 6.43
CA PRO A 40 -4.95 9.78 7.78
C PRO A 40 -5.70 11.12 7.74
N GLU A 41 -5.45 11.95 6.73
CA GLU A 41 -6.13 13.24 6.52
C GLU A 41 -7.63 13.10 6.16
N ALA A 42 -8.06 11.89 5.78
CA ALA A 42 -9.46 11.59 5.46
C ALA A 42 -10.30 11.17 6.67
N SER A 43 -9.68 11.00 7.83
CA SER A 43 -10.32 10.62 9.09
C SER A 43 -10.11 11.69 10.16
N GLU A 44 -11.15 11.96 10.93
CA GLU A 44 -11.05 12.82 12.11
C GLU A 44 -10.44 12.07 13.31
N HIS A 45 -10.61 10.75 13.36
CA HIS A 45 -10.15 9.87 14.43
C HIS A 45 -9.51 8.61 13.83
N VAL A 46 -8.24 8.68 13.48
CA VAL A 46 -7.50 7.63 12.77
C VAL A 46 -7.56 6.29 13.50
N ASP A 47 -7.36 6.28 14.82
CA ASP A 47 -7.42 5.05 15.63
C ASP A 47 -8.79 4.36 15.52
N ARG A 48 -9.87 5.14 15.60
CA ARG A 48 -11.24 4.62 15.47
C ARG A 48 -11.52 4.05 14.07
N THR A 49 -11.04 4.70 13.02
CA THR A 49 -11.21 4.23 11.64
C THR A 49 -10.46 2.92 11.41
N LEU A 50 -9.24 2.77 11.92
CA LEU A 50 -8.50 1.51 11.87
C LEU A 50 -9.25 0.39 12.59
N GLN A 51 -9.77 0.66 13.78
CA GLN A 51 -10.59 -0.30 14.53
C GLN A 51 -11.85 -0.70 13.75
N LEU A 52 -12.57 0.25 13.16
CA LEU A 52 -13.75 0.00 12.34
C LEU A 52 -13.46 -0.96 11.17
N ILE A 53 -12.33 -0.79 10.49
CA ILE A 53 -11.90 -1.67 9.41
C ILE A 53 -11.70 -3.10 9.94
N LYS A 54 -11.01 -3.24 11.06
CA LYS A 54 -10.71 -4.55 11.67
C LYS A 54 -11.97 -5.23 12.19
N GLU A 55 -12.91 -4.49 12.78
CA GLU A 55 -14.21 -5.00 13.23
C GLU A 55 -15.09 -5.51 12.08
N ASN A 56 -14.89 -4.98 10.87
CA ASN A 56 -15.54 -5.47 9.65
C ASN A 56 -14.78 -6.64 8.98
N GLY A 57 -13.78 -7.21 9.64
CA GLY A 57 -13.06 -8.40 9.18
C GLY A 57 -12.00 -8.15 8.12
N CYS A 58 -11.60 -6.90 7.88
CA CYS A 58 -10.55 -6.53 6.93
C CYS A 58 -9.23 -6.23 7.65
N LYS A 59 -8.12 -6.41 6.95
CA LYS A 59 -6.84 -5.84 7.34
C LYS A 59 -6.89 -4.33 7.14
N ALA A 60 -6.22 -3.59 8.02
CA ALA A 60 -6.27 -2.13 8.04
C ALA A 60 -4.89 -1.51 7.80
N GLY A 61 -4.86 -0.40 7.07
CA GLY A 61 -3.63 0.34 6.84
C GLY A 61 -3.81 1.82 6.61
N LEU A 62 -2.70 2.54 6.73
CA LEU A 62 -2.60 3.97 6.45
C LEU A 62 -1.82 4.24 5.16
N VAL A 63 -2.28 5.23 4.42
CA VAL A 63 -1.65 5.71 3.18
C VAL A 63 -1.03 7.07 3.40
N PHE A 64 0.23 7.21 3.03
CA PHE A 64 0.98 8.45 3.13
C PHE A 64 1.28 9.01 1.75
N ASN A 65 0.81 10.22 1.47
CA ASN A 65 1.26 10.99 0.31
C ASN A 65 2.74 11.37 0.46
N PRO A 66 3.44 11.77 -0.60
CA PRO A 66 4.87 12.09 -0.52
C PRO A 66 5.24 13.05 0.62
N ALA A 67 4.42 14.07 0.87
CA ALA A 67 4.66 15.07 1.92
C ALA A 67 3.93 14.80 3.25
N THR A 68 3.15 13.73 3.38
CA THR A 68 2.45 13.41 4.63
C THR A 68 3.47 12.98 5.70
N PRO A 69 3.46 13.59 6.89
CA PRO A 69 4.42 13.26 7.94
C PRO A 69 4.16 11.87 8.54
N LEU A 70 5.23 11.17 8.91
CA LEU A 70 5.17 9.85 9.53
C LEU A 70 4.71 9.86 10.99
N SER A 71 4.53 11.03 11.59
CA SER A 71 4.01 11.18 12.95
C SER A 71 2.60 10.61 13.14
N TYR A 72 1.84 10.45 12.06
CA TYR A 72 0.56 9.72 12.11
C TYR A 72 0.69 8.26 12.55
N LEU A 73 1.89 7.68 12.49
CA LEU A 73 2.17 6.31 12.95
C LEU A 73 2.35 6.19 14.47
N ASP A 74 2.66 7.29 15.15
CA ASP A 74 3.25 7.27 16.51
C ASP A 74 2.42 6.49 17.55
N TYR A 75 1.11 6.46 17.45
CA TYR A 75 0.23 5.83 18.45
C TYR A 75 -0.71 4.77 17.87
N VAL A 76 -0.47 4.27 16.66
CA VAL A 76 -1.39 3.35 15.96
C VAL A 76 -0.71 2.11 15.37
N MET A 77 0.60 1.94 15.55
CA MET A 77 1.37 0.85 14.95
C MET A 77 0.80 -0.53 15.28
N ASP A 78 0.28 -0.72 16.48
CA ASP A 78 -0.33 -1.98 16.96
C ASP A 78 -1.63 -2.37 16.20
N LYS A 79 -2.26 -1.42 15.52
CA LYS A 79 -3.48 -1.63 14.74
C LYS A 79 -3.26 -1.76 13.24
N LEU A 80 -2.03 -1.53 12.78
CA LEU A 80 -1.69 -1.54 11.36
C LEU A 80 -1.30 -2.94 10.89
N ASP A 81 -1.87 -3.34 9.76
CA ASP A 81 -1.44 -4.52 8.99
C ASP A 81 -0.62 -4.11 7.75
N VAL A 82 -0.87 -2.89 7.23
CA VAL A 82 -0.20 -2.34 6.04
C VAL A 82 0.09 -0.85 6.25
N ILE A 83 1.27 -0.43 5.80
CA ILE A 83 1.61 0.98 5.60
C ILE A 83 1.91 1.15 4.11
N LEU A 84 1.14 1.99 3.43
CA LEU A 84 1.32 2.31 2.01
C LEU A 84 1.95 3.69 1.85
N LEU A 85 3.09 3.74 1.18
CA LEU A 85 3.71 5.00 0.77
C LEU A 85 3.42 5.27 -0.71
N MET A 86 2.80 6.41 -0.97
CA MET A 86 2.66 6.94 -2.33
C MET A 86 3.99 7.53 -2.77
N SER A 87 4.50 7.07 -3.90
CA SER A 87 5.74 7.55 -4.52
C SER A 87 5.49 8.49 -5.71
N VAL A 88 4.25 8.92 -5.87
CA VAL A 88 3.78 9.95 -6.79
C VAL A 88 2.73 10.80 -6.11
N ASN A 89 2.46 12.00 -6.64
CA ASN A 89 1.36 12.81 -6.13
C ASN A 89 0.00 12.27 -6.60
N PRO A 90 -1.08 12.45 -5.83
CA PRO A 90 -2.41 12.04 -6.25
C PRO A 90 -2.86 12.82 -7.50
N GLY A 91 -3.68 12.17 -8.35
CA GLY A 91 -4.32 12.84 -9.49
C GLY A 91 -4.43 11.99 -10.74
N PHE A 92 -3.35 11.37 -11.21
CA PHE A 92 -3.36 10.56 -12.44
C PHE A 92 -2.26 9.47 -12.41
N GLY A 93 -2.44 8.43 -13.21
CA GLY A 93 -1.47 7.35 -13.38
C GLY A 93 -0.30 7.72 -14.29
N GLY A 94 0.70 6.82 -14.38
CA GLY A 94 1.84 6.97 -15.29
C GLY A 94 2.89 8.00 -14.87
N GLN A 95 2.83 8.50 -13.62
CA GLN A 95 3.81 9.44 -13.09
C GLN A 95 5.14 8.75 -12.76
N SER A 96 6.22 9.53 -12.74
CA SER A 96 7.55 9.06 -12.34
C SER A 96 7.66 8.92 -10.82
N PHE A 97 8.38 7.90 -10.39
CA PHE A 97 8.72 7.66 -8.99
C PHE A 97 9.48 8.87 -8.39
N ILE A 98 9.05 9.33 -7.23
CA ILE A 98 9.68 10.42 -6.48
C ILE A 98 10.86 9.84 -5.67
N PRO A 99 12.14 10.19 -5.98
CA PRO A 99 13.30 9.55 -5.36
C PRO A 99 13.39 9.68 -3.84
N GLN A 100 12.90 10.77 -3.26
CA GLN A 100 12.86 10.99 -1.80
C GLN A 100 12.02 9.95 -1.06
N THR A 101 11.14 9.22 -1.76
CA THR A 101 10.37 8.11 -1.19
C THR A 101 11.27 6.99 -0.69
N LEU A 102 12.45 6.80 -1.25
CA LEU A 102 13.41 5.78 -0.78
C LEU A 102 13.85 6.04 0.67
N ASP A 103 14.11 7.29 1.03
CA ASP A 103 14.48 7.64 2.42
C ASP A 103 13.29 7.44 3.37
N LYS A 104 12.10 7.79 2.91
CA LYS A 104 10.87 7.58 3.68
C LYS A 104 10.58 6.08 3.88
N LEU A 105 10.81 5.24 2.86
CA LEU A 105 10.71 3.78 2.97
C LEU A 105 11.67 3.23 4.03
N ARG A 106 12.94 3.64 4.02
CA ARG A 106 13.95 3.22 5.01
C ARG A 106 13.53 3.58 6.44
N GLU A 107 13.00 4.79 6.63
CA GLU A 107 12.52 5.22 7.94
C GLU A 107 11.31 4.42 8.40
N VAL A 108 10.33 4.14 7.53
CA VAL A 108 9.17 3.31 7.87
C VAL A 108 9.59 1.87 8.15
N ARG A 109 10.50 1.29 7.36
CA ARG A 109 11.06 -0.04 7.60
C ARG A 109 11.70 -0.12 8.98
N ARG A 110 12.55 0.84 9.33
CA ARG A 110 13.16 0.92 10.66
C ARG A 110 12.11 0.93 11.77
N ARG A 111 11.06 1.75 11.64
CA ARG A 111 9.98 1.82 12.63
C ARG A 111 9.20 0.52 12.76
N ILE A 112 8.91 -0.17 11.65
CA ILE A 112 8.25 -1.48 11.67
C ILE A 112 9.11 -2.49 12.41
N ASP A 113 10.39 -2.59 12.07
CA ASP A 113 11.32 -3.54 12.67
C ASP A 113 11.50 -3.30 14.18
N GLU A 114 11.64 -2.04 14.59
CA GLU A 114 11.72 -1.66 16.00
C GLU A 114 10.42 -1.92 16.78
N SER A 115 9.27 -1.86 16.14
CA SER A 115 7.97 -2.10 16.77
C SER A 115 7.73 -3.56 17.13
N GLY A 116 8.35 -4.49 16.40
CA GLY A 116 8.11 -5.92 16.50
C GLY A 116 6.75 -6.39 15.96
N PHE A 117 5.96 -5.50 15.36
CA PHE A 117 4.68 -5.85 14.73
C PHE A 117 4.87 -6.38 13.30
N ASP A 118 4.00 -7.30 12.87
CA ASP A 118 3.97 -7.82 11.50
C ASP A 118 3.17 -6.86 10.61
N ILE A 119 3.85 -5.85 10.08
CA ILE A 119 3.28 -4.82 9.22
C ILE A 119 3.94 -4.91 7.84
N ARG A 120 3.14 -5.00 6.78
CA ARG A 120 3.61 -4.94 5.41
C ARG A 120 3.85 -3.49 4.99
N LEU A 121 4.98 -3.27 4.34
CA LEU A 121 5.32 -1.96 3.77
C LEU A 121 5.10 -1.99 2.26
N GLU A 122 4.10 -1.23 1.83
CA GLU A 122 3.64 -1.17 0.45
C GLU A 122 4.03 0.16 -0.21
N VAL A 123 4.26 0.09 -1.51
CA VAL A 123 4.58 1.26 -2.34
C VAL A 123 3.68 1.29 -3.57
N ASP A 124 3.16 2.47 -3.91
CA ASP A 124 2.39 2.72 -5.12
C ASP A 124 2.83 4.02 -5.79
N GLY A 125 3.18 3.91 -7.06
CA GLY A 125 3.50 5.04 -7.92
C GLY A 125 4.85 4.94 -8.62
N GLY A 126 4.84 4.79 -9.95
CA GLY A 126 6.03 4.77 -10.78
C GLY A 126 6.95 3.56 -10.59
N VAL A 127 6.43 2.47 -10.02
CA VAL A 127 7.17 1.21 -9.86
C VAL A 127 7.33 0.55 -11.23
N LYS A 128 8.58 0.20 -11.57
CA LYS A 128 8.96 -0.42 -12.85
C LYS A 128 10.03 -1.49 -12.64
N VAL A 129 10.28 -2.30 -13.66
CA VAL A 129 11.33 -3.33 -13.63
C VAL A 129 12.69 -2.74 -13.24
N ASN A 130 13.02 -1.53 -13.73
CA ASN A 130 14.32 -0.92 -13.52
C ASN A 130 14.53 -0.25 -12.15
N ASN A 131 13.49 -0.11 -11.32
CA ASN A 131 13.60 0.49 -9.98
C ASN A 131 13.04 -0.38 -8.84
N ILE A 132 12.29 -1.44 -9.14
CA ILE A 132 11.65 -2.27 -8.12
C ILE A 132 12.66 -2.92 -7.16
N GLY A 133 13.85 -3.30 -7.64
CA GLY A 133 14.91 -3.84 -6.80
C GLY A 133 15.42 -2.83 -5.77
N GLU A 134 15.65 -1.58 -6.20
CA GLU A 134 16.07 -0.50 -5.30
C GLU A 134 14.98 -0.17 -4.25
N ILE A 135 13.72 -0.17 -4.68
CA ILE A 135 12.57 0.07 -3.79
C ILE A 135 12.46 -1.05 -2.74
N ALA A 136 12.64 -2.30 -3.15
CA ALA A 136 12.67 -3.44 -2.23
C ALA A 136 13.84 -3.35 -1.25
N ALA A 137 15.04 -3.01 -1.73
CA ALA A 137 16.21 -2.82 -0.87
C ALA A 137 16.03 -1.68 0.15
N ALA A 138 15.20 -0.69 -0.16
CA ALA A 138 14.82 0.37 0.79
C ALA A 138 13.83 -0.11 1.86
N GLY A 139 13.27 -1.31 1.74
CA GLY A 139 12.43 -1.95 2.76
C GLY A 139 11.00 -2.29 2.35
N ALA A 140 10.58 -2.04 1.11
CA ALA A 140 9.24 -2.38 0.66
C ALA A 140 9.04 -3.90 0.50
N ASP A 141 7.87 -4.40 0.95
CA ASP A 141 7.45 -5.80 0.84
C ASP A 141 6.40 -6.01 -0.25
N MET A 142 5.61 -4.98 -0.55
CA MET A 142 4.49 -5.02 -1.48
C MET A 142 4.61 -3.89 -2.49
N PHE A 143 4.23 -4.18 -3.73
CA PHE A 143 4.42 -3.26 -4.86
C PHE A 143 3.14 -3.19 -5.69
N VAL A 144 2.69 -1.96 -5.97
CA VAL A 144 1.60 -1.70 -6.91
C VAL A 144 2.19 -1.19 -8.20
N ALA A 145 1.92 -1.87 -9.29
CA ALA A 145 2.35 -1.50 -10.62
C ALA A 145 1.14 -1.50 -11.58
N GLY A 146 0.79 -0.34 -12.09
CA GLY A 146 -0.29 -0.16 -13.05
C GLY A 146 0.24 -0.10 -14.48
N SER A 147 0.55 1.10 -14.96
CA SER A 147 1.00 1.35 -16.34
C SER A 147 2.23 0.52 -16.73
N ALA A 148 3.14 0.28 -15.82
CA ALA A 148 4.33 -0.55 -16.07
C ALA A 148 3.97 -1.97 -16.55
N ILE A 149 2.81 -2.50 -16.16
CA ILE A 149 2.31 -3.82 -16.57
C ILE A 149 1.29 -3.66 -17.70
N PHE A 150 0.25 -2.84 -17.50
CA PHE A 150 -0.90 -2.78 -18.40
C PHE A 150 -0.64 -2.08 -19.71
N ASP A 151 0.39 -1.24 -19.82
CA ASP A 151 0.82 -0.61 -21.08
C ASP A 151 1.72 -1.54 -21.93
N GLN A 152 2.02 -2.75 -21.44
CA GLN A 152 2.83 -3.72 -22.15
C GLN A 152 1.98 -4.80 -22.83
N PRO A 153 2.42 -5.34 -23.97
CA PRO A 153 1.66 -6.38 -24.69
C PRO A 153 1.64 -7.73 -23.98
N ASP A 154 2.64 -8.02 -23.12
CA ASP A 154 2.78 -9.27 -22.38
C ASP A 154 2.93 -8.99 -20.88
N TYR A 155 1.81 -9.06 -20.16
CA TYR A 155 1.76 -8.81 -18.71
C TYR A 155 2.58 -9.82 -17.91
N LYS A 156 2.53 -11.10 -18.33
CA LYS A 156 3.26 -12.16 -17.63
C LYS A 156 4.76 -11.91 -17.68
N LYS A 157 5.27 -11.56 -18.84
CA LYS A 157 6.70 -11.27 -19.01
C LYS A 157 7.17 -10.17 -18.08
N VAL A 158 6.45 -9.06 -18.01
CA VAL A 158 6.80 -7.93 -17.14
C VAL A 158 6.77 -8.33 -15.66
N ILE A 159 5.74 -9.09 -15.25
CA ILE A 159 5.64 -9.59 -13.87
C ILE A 159 6.82 -10.52 -13.53
N ASP A 160 7.19 -11.40 -14.44
CA ASP A 160 8.32 -12.32 -14.24
C ASP A 160 9.65 -11.55 -14.16
N GLU A 161 9.84 -10.51 -14.98
CA GLU A 161 10.99 -9.61 -14.91
C GLU A 161 11.05 -8.88 -13.55
N MET A 162 9.93 -8.33 -13.08
CA MET A 162 9.84 -7.69 -11.75
C MET A 162 10.19 -8.66 -10.63
N ARG A 163 9.66 -9.88 -10.67
CA ARG A 163 9.97 -10.93 -9.69
C ARG A 163 11.44 -11.34 -9.73
N SER A 164 12.04 -11.36 -10.91
CA SER A 164 13.47 -11.64 -11.07
C SER A 164 14.34 -10.56 -10.42
N GLU A 165 13.97 -9.29 -10.56
CA GLU A 165 14.68 -8.19 -9.89
C GLU A 165 14.52 -8.27 -8.36
N LEU A 166 13.34 -8.58 -7.87
CA LEU A 166 13.09 -8.78 -6.44
C LEU A 166 13.90 -9.95 -5.85
N ALA A 167 14.04 -11.03 -6.60
CA ALA A 167 14.82 -12.20 -6.15
C ALA A 167 16.34 -11.91 -5.99
N LYS A 168 16.84 -10.82 -6.56
CA LYS A 168 18.25 -10.39 -6.42
C LYS A 168 18.48 -9.61 -5.11
N VAL A 169 17.40 -9.13 -4.48
CA VAL A 169 17.49 -8.38 -3.24
C VAL A 169 17.55 -9.36 -2.07
N SER A 170 18.71 -9.45 -1.41
CA SER A 170 18.86 -10.22 -0.18
C SER A 170 18.13 -9.47 0.93
N HIS A 171 17.16 -10.09 1.53
CA HIS A 171 16.65 -9.65 2.83
C HIS A 171 17.58 -10.22 3.90
N GLU A 172 18.59 -9.43 4.28
CA GLU A 172 19.39 -9.68 5.47
C GLU A 172 18.60 -9.32 6.73
#